data_bb8eeeb30ff4d27f970bbb7f91791c2d
#
_entry.id   bb8eeeb30ff4d27f970bbb7f91791c2d
#
_cell.length_a   1.000
_cell.length_b   1.000
_cell.length_c   1.000
_cell.angle_alpha   90.00
_cell.angle_beta   90.00
_cell.angle_gamma   90.00
#
_symmetry.space_group_name_H-M   'P 1'
#
loop_
_entity.id
_entity.type
_entity.pdbx_description
1 polymer ?
#
loop_
_entity_poly.entity_id
_entity_poly.type
_entity_poly.pdbx_seq_one_letter_code
_entity_poly.pdbx_strand_id
1 'polypeptide(L)'
;MNRKWEAHTNLRDGFSRIVFEDGEELTVKNDGVTGFAFVEEYLEEMRKNYPSHLEACDIKLRMRLGRSYKTIREIKRRYMAELALISLNCCFGREDNIPDHEGPDDFNSEFSLCPERYNCPLNGFNPAYRDKKQVCCNPIYECGLTNTQAEVADLMVNTGLSYEEIADRLGCSYSNIDNIRKRIFAELGVSTRPELMKMLEGKRLR
;
A
#
# COMPACT_ATOMS: atom_id res chain seq x y z
N MET A 1 -12.23 -9.13 12.12
CA MET A 1 -11.66 -8.19 13.12
C MET A 1 -12.68 -7.13 13.47
N ASN A 2 -12.89 -6.82 14.79
CA ASN A 2 -13.97 -5.93 15.25
C ASN A 2 -13.47 -4.62 15.87
N ARG A 3 -12.16 -4.39 15.90
CA ARG A 3 -11.52 -3.21 16.50
C ARG A 3 -10.87 -2.37 15.41
N LYS A 4 -10.92 -1.06 15.57
CA LYS A 4 -10.14 -0.14 14.74
C LYS A 4 -8.67 -0.24 15.12
N TRP A 5 -7.81 -0.15 14.14
CA TRP A 5 -6.36 -0.21 14.34
C TRP A 5 -5.59 0.50 13.22
N GLU A 6 -4.35 0.83 13.51
CA GLU A 6 -3.35 1.37 12.60
C GLU A 6 -2.08 0.52 12.65
N ALA A 7 -1.42 0.31 11.52
CA ALA A 7 -0.23 -0.53 11.41
C ALA A 7 1.04 0.26 11.11
N HIS A 8 2.07 0.05 11.92
CA HIS A 8 3.41 0.62 11.73
C HIS A 8 4.38 -0.50 11.38
N THR A 9 4.62 -0.73 10.09
CA THR A 9 5.36 -1.91 9.63
C THR A 9 6.81 -1.61 9.28
N ASN A 10 7.73 -2.38 9.84
CA ASN A 10 9.15 -2.38 9.50
C ASN A 10 9.57 -3.74 8.92
N LEU A 11 9.59 -3.84 7.59
CA LEU A 11 9.97 -5.08 6.91
C LEU A 11 11.44 -5.44 7.07
N ARG A 12 12.33 -4.47 7.32
CA ARG A 12 13.76 -4.74 7.51
C ARG A 12 13.97 -5.53 8.80
N ASP A 13 13.29 -5.12 9.85
CA ASP A 13 13.41 -5.74 11.17
C ASP A 13 12.40 -6.88 11.37
N GLY A 14 11.50 -7.07 10.40
CA GLY A 14 10.56 -8.19 10.37
C GLY A 14 9.46 -8.10 11.40
N PHE A 15 8.95 -6.90 11.67
CA PHE A 15 7.83 -6.70 12.58
C PHE A 15 6.84 -5.63 12.10
N SER A 16 5.63 -5.66 12.67
CA SER A 16 4.65 -4.58 12.64
C SER A 16 4.14 -4.32 14.05
N ARG A 17 3.98 -3.05 14.41
CA ARG A 17 3.26 -2.63 15.59
C ARG A 17 1.84 -2.26 15.17
N ILE A 18 0.86 -2.87 15.79
CA ILE A 18 -0.56 -2.59 15.59
C ILE A 18 -1.04 -1.78 16.78
N VAL A 19 -1.55 -0.59 16.53
CA VAL A 19 -2.07 0.32 17.55
C VAL A 19 -3.59 0.35 17.42
N PHE A 20 -4.29 -0.02 18.48
CA PHE A 20 -5.75 0.00 18.52
C PHE A 20 -6.28 1.35 19.00
N GLU A 21 -7.54 1.65 18.67
CA GLU A 21 -8.21 2.92 19.01
C GLU A 21 -8.26 3.22 20.54
N ASP A 22 -8.20 2.18 21.37
CA ASP A 22 -8.16 2.27 22.84
C ASP A 22 -6.74 2.45 23.41
N GLY A 23 -5.73 2.57 22.53
CA GLY A 23 -4.33 2.73 22.90
C GLY A 23 -3.61 1.44 23.22
N GLU A 24 -4.26 0.27 23.14
CA GLU A 24 -3.58 -1.02 23.24
C GLU A 24 -2.64 -1.20 22.04
N GLU A 25 -1.46 -1.75 22.29
CA GLU A 25 -0.49 -2.06 21.24
C GLU A 25 -0.22 -3.56 21.15
N LEU A 26 -0.15 -4.06 19.93
CA LEU A 26 0.22 -5.44 19.64
C LEU A 26 1.41 -5.46 18.68
N THR A 27 2.43 -6.27 18.99
CA THR A 27 3.52 -6.52 18.04
C THR A 27 3.24 -7.81 17.28
N VAL A 28 3.41 -7.75 15.96
CA VAL A 28 3.42 -8.90 15.05
C VAL A 28 4.85 -9.09 14.55
N LYS A 29 5.39 -10.33 14.60
CA LYS A 29 6.72 -10.65 14.08
C LYS A 29 6.67 -11.76 13.04
N ASN A 30 7.71 -11.83 12.22
CA ASN A 30 7.86 -12.88 11.21
C ASN A 30 8.29 -14.24 11.78
N ASP A 31 8.32 -14.39 13.11
CA ASP A 31 8.63 -15.65 13.81
C ASP A 31 7.49 -16.68 13.77
N GLY A 32 6.29 -16.26 13.41
CA GLY A 32 5.09 -17.11 13.38
C GLY A 32 4.52 -17.43 14.76
N VAL A 33 4.90 -16.68 15.78
CA VAL A 33 4.44 -16.81 17.17
C VAL A 33 3.91 -15.50 17.71
N THR A 34 4.73 -14.45 17.66
CA THR A 34 4.42 -13.14 18.22
C THR A 34 3.29 -12.47 17.43
N GLY A 35 2.16 -12.20 18.08
CA GLY A 35 0.97 -11.58 17.46
C GLY A 35 0.23 -12.49 16.48
N PHE A 36 0.43 -13.81 16.54
CA PHE A 36 -0.07 -14.72 15.52
C PHE A 36 -1.61 -14.80 15.45
N ALA A 37 -2.32 -14.60 16.53
CA ALA A 37 -3.79 -14.54 16.51
C ALA A 37 -4.31 -13.40 15.63
N PHE A 38 -3.69 -12.22 15.70
CA PHE A 38 -3.98 -11.11 14.79
C PHE A 38 -3.67 -11.49 13.33
N VAL A 39 -2.54 -12.14 13.08
CA VAL A 39 -2.15 -12.59 11.72
C VAL A 39 -3.20 -13.52 11.11
N GLU A 40 -3.72 -14.48 11.89
CA GLU A 40 -4.74 -15.42 11.39
C GLU A 40 -6.02 -14.68 11.03
N GLU A 41 -6.54 -13.85 11.92
CA GLU A 41 -7.77 -13.08 11.71
C GLU A 41 -7.61 -12.10 10.52
N TYR A 42 -6.51 -11.34 10.47
CA TYR A 42 -6.19 -10.42 9.39
C TYR A 42 -6.14 -11.11 8.01
N LEU A 43 -5.40 -12.20 7.90
CA LEU A 43 -5.27 -12.91 6.62
C LEU A 43 -6.55 -13.63 6.20
N GLU A 44 -7.40 -14.04 7.14
CA GLU A 44 -8.70 -14.61 6.83
C GLU A 44 -9.61 -13.54 6.21
N GLU A 45 -9.67 -12.36 6.80
CA GLU A 45 -10.44 -11.23 6.30
C GLU A 45 -9.91 -10.75 4.94
N MET A 46 -8.60 -10.59 4.80
CA MET A 46 -7.96 -10.23 3.53
C MET A 46 -8.21 -11.29 2.43
N ARG A 47 -8.19 -12.57 2.77
CA ARG A 47 -8.46 -13.63 1.80
C ARG A 47 -9.90 -13.64 1.32
N LYS A 48 -10.83 -13.31 2.21
CA LYS A 48 -12.25 -13.22 1.89
C LYS A 48 -12.53 -12.03 0.96
N ASN A 49 -11.97 -10.86 1.28
CA ASN A 49 -12.36 -9.60 0.65
C ASN A 49 -11.39 -9.15 -0.47
N TYR A 50 -10.09 -9.50 -0.34
CA TYR A 50 -9.01 -9.02 -1.22
C TYR A 50 -8.05 -10.14 -1.67
N PRO A 51 -8.56 -11.23 -2.26
CA PRO A 51 -7.74 -12.39 -2.62
C PRO A 51 -6.62 -12.04 -3.62
N SER A 52 -6.89 -11.17 -4.58
CA SER A 52 -5.89 -10.74 -5.58
C SER A 52 -4.75 -9.96 -4.95
N HIS A 53 -5.02 -9.19 -3.90
CA HIS A 53 -4.00 -8.49 -3.13
C HIS A 53 -3.07 -9.48 -2.42
N LEU A 54 -3.61 -10.50 -1.76
CA LEU A 54 -2.80 -11.52 -1.12
C LEU A 54 -1.97 -12.34 -2.10
N GLU A 55 -2.48 -12.60 -3.30
CA GLU A 55 -1.72 -13.23 -4.37
C GLU A 55 -0.52 -12.38 -4.79
N ALA A 56 -0.70 -11.07 -4.92
CA ALA A 56 0.38 -10.14 -5.19
C ALA A 56 1.42 -10.12 -4.07
N CYS A 57 0.97 -10.12 -2.82
CA CYS A 57 1.85 -10.18 -1.65
C CYS A 57 2.64 -11.49 -1.60
N ASP A 58 2.05 -12.63 -1.97
CA ASP A 58 2.76 -13.92 -2.07
C ASP A 58 3.86 -13.90 -3.15
N ILE A 59 3.57 -13.31 -4.31
CA ILE A 59 4.59 -13.12 -5.36
C ILE A 59 5.74 -12.26 -4.83
N LYS A 60 5.44 -11.15 -4.15
CA LYS A 60 6.44 -10.28 -3.54
C LYS A 60 7.26 -11.01 -2.48
N LEU A 61 6.60 -11.79 -1.62
CA LEU A 61 7.25 -12.62 -0.60
C LEU A 61 8.20 -13.65 -1.23
N ARG A 62 7.78 -14.32 -2.29
CA ARG A 62 8.61 -15.27 -3.04
C ARG A 62 9.89 -14.62 -3.58
N MET A 63 9.76 -13.43 -4.13
CA MET A 63 10.90 -12.69 -4.67
C MET A 63 11.85 -12.22 -3.56
N ARG A 64 11.31 -11.71 -2.45
CA ARG A 64 12.09 -11.28 -1.28
C ARG A 64 12.86 -12.42 -0.64
N LEU A 65 12.23 -13.57 -0.44
CA LEU A 65 12.83 -14.73 0.21
C LEU A 65 13.71 -15.57 -0.73
N GLY A 66 13.54 -15.46 -2.04
CA GLY A 66 14.31 -16.20 -3.01
C GLY A 66 14.33 -17.69 -2.72
N ARG A 67 15.53 -18.27 -2.53
CA ARG A 67 15.70 -19.72 -2.25
C ARG A 67 15.05 -20.18 -0.96
N SER A 68 14.95 -19.30 0.03
CA SER A 68 14.37 -19.62 1.35
C SER A 68 12.85 -19.72 1.32
N TYR A 69 12.19 -19.26 0.25
CA TYR A 69 10.72 -19.26 0.14
C TYR A 69 10.10 -20.64 0.37
N LYS A 70 10.67 -21.69 -0.23
CA LYS A 70 10.16 -23.07 -0.09
C LYS A 70 10.15 -23.51 1.37
N THR A 71 11.29 -23.35 2.06
CA THR A 71 11.44 -23.70 3.47
C THR A 71 10.49 -22.90 4.37
N ILE A 72 10.38 -21.60 4.15
CA ILE A 72 9.47 -20.76 4.91
C ILE A 72 8.01 -21.15 4.67
N ARG A 73 7.64 -21.46 3.42
CA ARG A 73 6.28 -21.90 3.08
C ARG A 73 5.89 -23.22 3.75
N GLU A 74 6.83 -24.12 3.98
CA GLU A 74 6.60 -25.37 4.72
C GLU A 74 6.30 -25.12 6.20
N ILE A 75 6.85 -24.02 6.78
CA ILE A 75 6.54 -23.56 8.13
C ILE A 75 5.31 -22.65 8.05
N LYS A 76 4.11 -23.23 8.02
CA LYS A 76 2.85 -22.50 7.76
C LYS A 76 2.69 -21.21 8.54
N ARG A 77 2.94 -21.20 9.85
CA ARG A 77 2.78 -20.01 10.70
C ARG A 77 3.75 -18.90 10.32
N ARG A 78 5.01 -19.22 10.08
CA ARG A 78 6.02 -18.26 9.66
C ARG A 78 5.68 -17.69 8.28
N TYR A 79 5.26 -18.52 7.35
CA TYR A 79 4.79 -18.07 6.04
C TYR A 79 3.62 -17.08 6.16
N MET A 80 2.63 -17.38 7.00
CA MET A 80 1.48 -16.50 7.23
C MET A 80 1.91 -15.16 7.84
N ALA A 81 2.82 -15.16 8.81
CA ALA A 81 3.35 -13.96 9.43
C ALA A 81 4.11 -13.08 8.42
N GLU A 82 4.99 -13.68 7.60
CA GLU A 82 5.71 -12.97 6.54
C GLU A 82 4.75 -12.38 5.50
N LEU A 83 3.71 -13.12 5.11
CA LEU A 83 2.70 -12.66 4.17
C LEU A 83 1.89 -11.49 4.73
N ALA A 84 1.49 -11.56 6.00
CA ALA A 84 0.77 -10.48 6.69
C ALA A 84 1.62 -9.21 6.76
N LEU A 85 2.90 -9.31 7.14
CA LEU A 85 3.80 -8.16 7.21
C LEU A 85 3.98 -7.49 5.84
N ILE A 86 4.11 -8.26 4.75
CA ILE A 86 4.16 -7.68 3.41
C ILE A 86 2.84 -7.00 3.06
N SER A 87 1.71 -7.62 3.36
CA SER A 87 0.40 -7.06 3.10
C SER A 87 0.19 -5.74 3.89
N LEU A 88 0.47 -5.73 5.17
CA LEU A 88 0.42 -4.55 6.03
C LEU A 88 1.30 -3.41 5.48
N ASN A 89 2.56 -3.69 5.15
CA ASN A 89 3.46 -2.67 4.58
C ASN A 89 3.02 -2.14 3.22
N CYS A 90 2.33 -2.95 2.43
CA CYS A 90 1.90 -2.54 1.09
C CYS A 90 0.61 -1.73 1.09
N CYS A 91 -0.26 -1.95 2.05
CA CYS A 91 -1.57 -1.30 2.15
C CYS A 91 -1.59 -0.16 3.14
N PHE A 92 -0.84 -0.28 4.24
CA PHE A 92 -0.94 0.53 5.43
C PHE A 92 0.48 0.99 5.80
N GLY A 93 1.08 1.84 5.00
CA GLY A 93 2.48 2.19 5.16
C GLY A 93 2.71 3.59 5.69
N ARG A 94 1.66 4.31 6.03
CA ARG A 94 1.75 5.70 6.44
C ARG A 94 1.30 5.86 7.88
N GLU A 95 2.16 6.49 8.69
CA GLU A 95 1.77 6.94 10.01
C GLU A 95 0.96 8.22 9.87
N ASP A 96 -0.35 8.14 10.03
CA ASP A 96 -1.24 9.29 10.13
C ASP A 96 -2.26 9.09 11.26
N ASN A 97 -3.31 9.89 11.30
CA ASN A 97 -4.33 9.81 12.34
C ASN A 97 -5.61 9.10 11.87
N ILE A 98 -5.54 8.42 10.72
CA ILE A 98 -6.69 7.71 10.14
C ILE A 98 -6.47 6.22 10.38
N PRO A 99 -7.38 5.52 11.08
CA PRO A 99 -7.24 4.09 11.29
C PRO A 99 -7.17 3.31 9.97
N ASP A 100 -6.24 2.38 9.85
CA ASP A 100 -6.13 1.47 8.69
C ASP A 100 -7.30 0.50 8.58
N HIS A 101 -7.98 0.27 9.68
CA HIS A 101 -9.13 -0.61 9.79
C HIS A 101 -10.20 0.02 10.68
N GLU A 102 -11.39 0.24 10.14
CA GLU A 102 -12.49 0.90 10.86
C GLU A 102 -13.57 -0.05 11.35
N GLY A 103 -13.51 -1.31 10.98
CA GLY A 103 -14.48 -2.33 11.37
C GLY A 103 -14.47 -3.53 10.42
N PRO A 104 -15.35 -4.51 10.64
CA PRO A 104 -15.40 -5.70 9.80
C PRO A 104 -15.54 -5.35 8.31
N ASP A 105 -14.63 -5.91 7.53
CA ASP A 105 -14.58 -5.72 6.07
C ASP A 105 -14.35 -4.25 5.62
N ASP A 106 -13.94 -3.34 6.52
CA ASP A 106 -13.73 -1.92 6.24
C ASP A 106 -12.28 -1.49 6.48
N PHE A 107 -11.45 -1.67 5.45
CA PHE A 107 -10.05 -1.24 5.42
C PHE A 107 -9.89 0.11 4.75
N ASN A 108 -9.20 1.03 5.40
CA ASN A 108 -8.75 2.28 4.83
C ASN A 108 -7.40 2.06 4.17
N SER A 109 -7.37 1.95 2.84
CA SER A 109 -6.10 2.00 2.13
C SER A 109 -5.73 3.44 1.85
N GLU A 110 -4.56 3.83 2.31
CA GLU A 110 -4.02 5.14 2.05
C GLU A 110 -3.68 5.33 0.57
N PHE A 111 -4.05 6.50 0.03
CA PHE A 111 -3.49 6.96 -1.21
C PHE A 111 -2.09 7.50 -0.94
N SER A 112 -1.12 6.65 -0.88
CA SER A 112 0.29 7.02 -0.77
C SER A 112 1.14 6.27 -1.79
N LEU A 113 2.27 6.86 -2.17
CA LEU A 113 3.24 6.15 -2.98
C LEU A 113 3.83 5.01 -2.16
N CYS A 114 3.78 3.80 -2.71
CA CYS A 114 4.40 2.65 -2.06
C CYS A 114 5.86 2.96 -1.69
N PRO A 115 6.25 2.82 -0.41
CA PRO A 115 7.62 3.12 0.03
C PRO A 115 8.67 2.26 -0.69
N GLU A 116 8.27 1.11 -1.21
CA GLU A 116 9.15 0.22 -1.97
C GLU A 116 9.01 0.36 -3.50
N ARG A 117 8.40 1.43 -4.00
CA ARG A 117 8.11 1.61 -5.43
C ARG A 117 9.30 1.42 -6.37
N TYR A 118 10.50 1.77 -5.93
CA TYR A 118 11.72 1.62 -6.73
C TYR A 118 12.32 0.20 -6.68
N ASN A 119 12.02 -0.55 -5.64
CA ASN A 119 12.59 -1.88 -5.41
C ASN A 119 11.56 -3.01 -5.60
N CYS A 120 10.27 -2.68 -5.71
CA CYS A 120 9.23 -3.67 -5.86
C CYS A 120 9.16 -4.16 -7.32
N PRO A 121 9.38 -5.45 -7.56
CA PRO A 121 9.32 -6.01 -8.91
C PRO A 121 7.92 -6.06 -9.50
N LEU A 122 6.89 -5.89 -8.67
CA LEU A 122 5.48 -5.82 -9.11
C LEU A 122 5.07 -4.40 -9.45
N ASN A 123 5.89 -3.42 -9.11
CA ASN A 123 5.70 -2.06 -9.56
C ASN A 123 6.01 -2.00 -11.06
N GLY A 124 5.10 -1.47 -11.88
CA GLY A 124 5.13 -1.46 -13.36
C GLY A 124 6.41 -0.97 -14.05
N PHE A 125 7.47 -0.68 -13.29
CA PHE A 125 8.81 -0.42 -13.78
C PHE A 125 9.59 -1.68 -14.16
N ASN A 126 9.18 -2.87 -13.72
CA ASN A 126 9.90 -4.07 -14.09
C ASN A 126 9.45 -4.56 -15.47
N PRO A 127 10.31 -4.47 -16.51
CA PRO A 127 9.95 -4.88 -17.87
C PRO A 127 9.47 -6.33 -17.98
N ALA A 128 9.91 -7.20 -17.06
CA ALA A 128 9.52 -8.61 -17.03
C ALA A 128 8.04 -8.84 -16.66
N TYR A 129 7.36 -7.80 -16.16
CA TYR A 129 5.96 -7.88 -15.74
C TYR A 129 5.02 -6.94 -16.52
N ARG A 130 5.54 -6.21 -17.52
CA ARG A 130 4.73 -5.27 -18.33
C ARG A 130 3.55 -5.92 -19.06
N ASP A 131 3.66 -7.19 -19.42
CA ASP A 131 2.63 -7.92 -20.19
C ASP A 131 1.67 -8.73 -19.30
N LYS A 132 1.90 -8.79 -18.00
CA LYS A 132 0.97 -9.42 -17.06
C LYS A 132 0.10 -8.31 -16.47
N LYS A 133 -1.22 -8.54 -16.38
CA LYS A 133 -2.11 -7.68 -15.59
C LYS A 133 -1.38 -7.30 -14.33
N GLN A 134 -1.08 -6.02 -14.18
CA GLN A 134 -0.30 -5.53 -13.05
C GLN A 134 -1.07 -5.85 -11.78
N VAL A 135 -0.58 -6.84 -11.06
CA VAL A 135 -1.09 -7.15 -9.73
C VAL A 135 -0.33 -6.23 -8.80
N CYS A 136 -0.74 -4.98 -8.74
CA CYS A 136 -0.14 -4.03 -7.83
C CYS A 136 -0.94 -3.99 -6.53
N CYS A 137 -0.24 -4.10 -5.43
CA CYS A 137 -0.85 -4.04 -4.10
C CYS A 137 -1.20 -2.60 -3.66
N ASN A 138 -0.98 -1.59 -4.49
CA ASN A 138 -1.29 -0.21 -4.14
C ASN A 138 -2.48 0.30 -4.97
N PRO A 139 -3.54 0.81 -4.34
CA PRO A 139 -4.75 1.33 -5.01
C PRO A 139 -4.50 2.42 -6.06
N ILE A 140 -3.40 3.17 -5.94
CA ILE A 140 -2.95 4.16 -6.92
C ILE A 140 -2.89 3.58 -8.33
N TYR A 141 -2.46 2.35 -8.48
CA TYR A 141 -2.26 1.73 -9.79
C TYR A 141 -3.55 1.17 -10.39
N GLU A 142 -4.59 0.98 -9.59
CA GLU A 142 -5.94 0.67 -10.09
C GLU A 142 -6.55 1.87 -10.81
N CYS A 143 -6.01 3.06 -10.60
CA CYS A 143 -6.45 4.29 -11.26
C CYS A 143 -5.89 4.49 -12.67
N GLY A 144 -5.03 3.60 -13.17
CA GLY A 144 -4.41 3.74 -14.50
C GLY A 144 -3.29 4.78 -14.60
N LEU A 145 -2.94 5.45 -13.50
CA LEU A 145 -1.90 6.47 -13.49
C LEU A 145 -0.51 5.87 -13.70
N THR A 146 0.32 6.55 -14.50
CA THR A 146 1.75 6.27 -14.56
C THR A 146 2.43 6.65 -13.25
N ASN A 147 3.63 6.12 -12.97
CA ASN A 147 4.34 6.43 -11.73
C ASN A 147 4.59 7.92 -11.51
N THR A 148 4.96 8.65 -12.57
CA THR A 148 5.14 10.11 -12.47
C THR A 148 3.82 10.83 -12.20
N GLN A 149 2.73 10.38 -12.81
CA GLN A 149 1.40 10.92 -12.52
C GLN A 149 0.98 10.58 -11.08
N ALA A 150 1.24 9.37 -10.62
CA ALA A 150 0.94 8.96 -9.25
C ALA A 150 1.75 9.78 -8.23
N GLU A 151 3.04 10.05 -8.49
CA GLU A 151 3.88 10.89 -7.64
C GLU A 151 3.38 12.33 -7.55
N VAL A 152 2.99 12.91 -8.68
CA VAL A 152 2.40 14.25 -8.69
C VAL A 152 1.03 14.26 -8.00
N ALA A 153 0.20 13.24 -8.24
CA ALA A 153 -1.11 13.12 -7.58
C ALA A 153 -0.97 12.98 -6.07
N ASP A 154 -0.01 12.18 -5.59
CA ASP A 154 0.30 12.04 -4.16
C ASP A 154 0.67 13.38 -3.53
N LEU A 155 1.59 14.13 -4.15
CA LEU A 155 1.95 15.46 -3.68
C LEU A 155 0.78 16.45 -3.70
N MET A 156 -0.09 16.35 -4.70
CA MET A 156 -1.30 17.18 -4.78
C MET A 156 -2.32 16.85 -3.68
N VAL A 157 -2.45 15.60 -3.28
CA VAL A 157 -3.46 15.15 -2.32
C VAL A 157 -2.95 15.28 -0.89
N ASN A 158 -1.74 14.80 -0.62
CA ASN A 158 -1.21 14.59 0.73
C ASN A 158 -0.32 15.73 1.24
N THR A 159 -0.08 16.76 0.41
CA THR A 159 0.68 17.93 0.83
C THR A 159 -0.10 19.22 0.52
N GLY A 160 0.10 20.26 1.30
CA GLY A 160 -0.46 21.58 1.02
C GLY A 160 0.31 22.35 -0.06
N LEU A 161 1.25 21.72 -0.77
CA LEU A 161 2.15 22.37 -1.73
C LEU A 161 1.40 22.95 -2.94
N SER A 162 1.81 24.12 -3.39
CA SER A 162 1.43 24.69 -4.68
C SER A 162 2.06 23.89 -5.84
N TYR A 163 1.60 24.11 -7.05
CA TYR A 163 2.19 23.42 -8.21
C TYR A 163 3.62 23.84 -8.50
N GLU A 164 4.00 25.08 -8.16
CA GLU A 164 5.35 25.59 -8.21
C GLU A 164 6.27 24.83 -7.22
N GLU A 165 5.83 24.69 -5.98
CA GLU A 165 6.57 23.95 -4.96
C GLU A 165 6.68 22.45 -5.28
N ILE A 166 5.67 21.87 -5.92
CA ILE A 166 5.75 20.49 -6.43
C ILE A 166 6.80 20.40 -7.55
N ALA A 167 6.83 21.38 -8.46
CA ALA A 167 7.82 21.44 -9.53
C ALA A 167 9.25 21.54 -8.98
N ASP A 168 9.47 22.42 -8.00
CA ASP A 168 10.76 22.58 -7.33
C ASP A 168 11.18 21.30 -6.61
N ARG A 169 10.25 20.65 -5.90
CA ARG A 169 10.51 19.41 -5.17
C ARG A 169 10.88 18.24 -6.09
N LEU A 170 10.31 18.21 -7.29
CA LEU A 170 10.58 17.15 -8.29
C LEU A 170 11.70 17.53 -9.27
N GLY A 171 12.31 18.72 -9.11
CA GLY A 171 13.40 19.20 -9.98
C GLY A 171 12.96 19.40 -11.44
N CYS A 172 11.72 19.83 -11.68
CA CYS A 172 11.18 20.04 -13.01
C CYS A 172 10.51 21.41 -13.17
N SER A 173 10.07 21.76 -14.38
CA SER A 173 9.40 23.03 -14.61
C SER A 173 7.92 23.00 -14.19
N TYR A 174 7.38 24.13 -13.80
CA TYR A 174 5.94 24.32 -13.57
C TYR A 174 5.09 23.81 -14.77
N SER A 175 5.51 24.15 -15.99
CA SER A 175 4.80 23.71 -17.20
C SER A 175 4.73 22.18 -17.31
N ASN A 176 5.75 21.45 -16.84
CA ASN A 176 5.72 20.00 -16.81
C ASN A 176 4.69 19.50 -15.78
N ILE A 177 4.65 20.07 -14.58
CA ILE A 177 3.65 19.71 -13.56
C ILE A 177 2.24 20.03 -14.06
N ASP A 178 2.01 21.17 -14.69
CA ASP A 178 0.70 21.54 -15.25
C ASP A 178 0.23 20.54 -16.33
N ASN A 179 1.13 20.10 -17.20
CA ASN A 179 0.82 19.07 -18.19
C ASN A 179 0.50 17.71 -17.55
N ILE A 180 1.26 17.32 -16.53
CA ILE A 180 1.01 16.08 -15.80
C ILE A 180 -0.34 16.16 -15.07
N ARG A 181 -0.63 17.27 -14.39
CA ARG A 181 -1.93 17.52 -13.75
C ARG A 181 -3.10 17.37 -14.72
N LYS A 182 -3.02 18.00 -15.88
CA LYS A 182 -4.06 17.90 -16.92
C LYS A 182 -4.31 16.45 -17.34
N ARG A 183 -3.26 15.66 -17.48
CA ARG A 183 -3.37 14.22 -17.80
C ARG A 183 -3.99 13.43 -16.64
N ILE A 184 -3.58 13.68 -15.40
CA ILE A 184 -4.19 13.07 -14.21
C ILE A 184 -5.69 13.36 -14.18
N PHE A 185 -6.06 14.62 -14.36
CA PHE A 185 -7.46 15.05 -14.33
C PHE A 185 -8.28 14.39 -15.43
N ALA A 186 -7.73 14.29 -16.65
CA ALA A 186 -8.39 13.63 -17.77
C ALA A 186 -8.54 12.12 -17.53
N GLU A 187 -7.49 11.45 -17.01
CA GLU A 187 -7.50 10.00 -16.76
C GLU A 187 -8.51 9.62 -15.66
N LEU A 188 -8.59 10.45 -14.60
CA LEU A 188 -9.47 10.20 -13.48
C LEU A 188 -10.86 10.82 -13.60
N GLY A 189 -11.11 11.60 -14.68
CA GLY A 189 -12.40 12.25 -14.91
C GLY A 189 -12.74 13.34 -13.89
N VAL A 190 -11.74 13.99 -13.30
CA VAL A 190 -11.90 15.11 -12.35
C VAL A 190 -11.45 16.43 -12.98
N SER A 191 -11.97 17.54 -12.47
CA SER A 191 -11.69 18.89 -13.01
C SER A 191 -10.89 19.76 -12.05
N THR A 192 -10.89 19.44 -10.78
CA THR A 192 -10.28 20.26 -9.74
C THR A 192 -9.46 19.43 -8.75
N ARG A 193 -8.51 20.08 -8.06
CA ARG A 193 -7.73 19.43 -6.99
C ARG A 193 -8.62 18.95 -5.82
N PRO A 194 -9.61 19.71 -5.34
CA PRO A 194 -10.54 19.18 -4.33
C PRO A 194 -11.32 17.95 -4.77
N GLU A 195 -11.75 17.87 -6.04
CA GLU A 195 -12.38 16.66 -6.59
C GLU A 195 -11.41 15.47 -6.61
N LEU A 196 -10.14 15.72 -7.00
CA LEU A 196 -9.09 14.71 -6.95
C LEU A 196 -8.89 14.20 -5.52
N MET A 197 -8.76 15.11 -4.54
CA MET A 197 -8.62 14.77 -3.12
C MET A 197 -9.79 13.90 -2.66
N LYS A 198 -11.02 14.35 -2.88
CA LYS A 198 -12.23 13.60 -2.49
C LYS A 198 -12.30 12.21 -3.16
N MET A 199 -11.89 12.12 -4.43
CA MET A 199 -11.89 10.87 -5.16
C MET A 199 -10.87 9.87 -4.59
N LEU A 200 -9.72 10.37 -4.13
CA LEU A 200 -8.61 9.53 -3.66
C LEU A 200 -8.70 9.24 -2.17
N GLU A 201 -9.21 10.17 -1.35
CA GLU A 201 -9.55 9.94 0.07
C GLU A 201 -10.63 8.84 0.24
N GLY A 202 -11.53 8.70 -0.73
CA GLY A 202 -12.57 7.69 -0.70
C GLY A 202 -12.16 6.32 -1.29
N LYS A 203 -10.92 6.14 -1.71
CA LYS A 203 -10.46 4.86 -2.25
C LYS A 203 -10.03 3.94 -1.11
N ARG A 204 -10.98 3.14 -0.71
CA ARG A 204 -10.79 1.97 0.15
C ARG A 204 -10.43 0.76 -0.71
N LEU A 205 -9.69 -0.18 -0.15
CA LEU A 205 -9.59 -1.52 -0.73
C LEU A 205 -11.02 -2.10 -0.81
N ARG A 206 -11.51 -2.31 -2.01
CA ARG A 206 -12.80 -2.95 -2.28
C ARG A 206 -12.58 -4.29 -2.94
#